data_96e932caa7f36f238d6e43b3cabebbde
#
_entry.id   96e932caa7f36f238d6e43b3cabebbde
#
_cell.length_a   1.000
_cell.length_b   1.000
_cell.length_c   1.000
_cell.angle_alpha   90.00
_cell.angle_beta   90.00
_cell.angle_gamma   90.00
#
_symmetry.space_group_name_H-M   'P 1'
#
loop_
_entity.id
_entity.type
_entity.pdbx_description
1 polymer ?
#
loop_
_entity_poly.entity_id
_entity_poly.type
_entity_poly.pdbx_seq_one_letter_code
_entity_poly.pdbx_strand_id
1 'polypeptide(L)'
;MVNVEMQIKNEPDFNDRVLYYWSKLYSGDLKSGDEYSDLKQSISINIINFNMFECPEFHSCFKVLEVNRHELLTDKCAIHFFELKKINKKINKNNRMELWLQLINAESEEELEMLRQTNVPEIQKAVMVIHQMSEDEKIQELARLREKALHDEASALGHARREGEQLGMEKKEQEIEKRLKELGLSDDMIKAALNK
;
A
#
# COMPACT_ATOMS: atom_id res chain seq x y z
N MET A 1 2.22 10.39 15.18
CA MET A 1 0.93 9.78 14.73
C MET A 1 1.21 8.52 13.96
N VAL A 2 0.26 7.55 13.94
CA VAL A 2 0.44 6.27 13.24
C VAL A 2 -0.78 6.00 12.37
N ASN A 3 -0.53 5.66 11.09
CA ASN A 3 -1.52 5.07 10.18
C ASN A 3 -1.18 3.60 9.97
N VAL A 4 -2.17 2.72 10.00
CA VAL A 4 -2.00 1.29 9.70
C VAL A 4 -2.94 0.95 8.54
N GLU A 5 -2.37 0.41 7.47
CA GLU A 5 -3.11 -0.03 6.30
C GLU A 5 -2.80 -1.50 6.00
N MET A 6 -3.84 -2.26 5.62
CA MET A 6 -3.71 -3.63 5.16
C MET A 6 -4.12 -3.72 3.69
N GLN A 7 -3.27 -4.32 2.85
CA GLN A 7 -3.51 -4.44 1.42
C GLN A 7 -3.27 -5.87 0.93
N ILE A 8 -4.27 -6.44 0.25
CA ILE A 8 -4.21 -7.81 -0.25
C ILE A 8 -3.65 -7.88 -1.68
N LYS A 9 -3.99 -6.89 -2.52
CA LYS A 9 -3.57 -6.84 -3.93
C LYS A 9 -2.60 -5.67 -4.16
N ASN A 10 -1.62 -5.88 -5.04
CA ASN A 10 -0.72 -4.82 -5.49
C ASN A 10 -1.42 -3.99 -6.57
N GLU A 11 -1.91 -2.81 -6.18
CA GLU A 11 -2.50 -1.85 -7.11
C GLU A 11 -1.41 -0.94 -7.70
N PRO A 12 -1.52 -0.51 -8.97
CA PRO A 12 -0.48 0.29 -9.62
C PRO A 12 -0.14 1.60 -8.93
N ASP A 13 -1.11 2.20 -8.23
CA ASP A 13 -0.99 3.47 -7.51
C ASP A 13 -0.73 3.31 -6.01
N PHE A 14 -0.40 2.10 -5.54
CA PHE A 14 -0.26 1.81 -4.12
C PHE A 14 0.82 2.66 -3.45
N ASN A 15 1.97 2.85 -4.10
CA ASN A 15 3.06 3.68 -3.57
C ASN A 15 2.64 5.14 -3.40
N ASP A 16 1.98 5.68 -4.40
CA ASP A 16 1.50 7.07 -4.39
C ASP A 16 0.44 7.26 -3.30
N ARG A 17 -0.43 6.28 -3.13
CA ARG A 17 -1.46 6.25 -2.10
C ARG A 17 -0.85 6.22 -0.70
N VAL A 18 0.16 5.40 -0.45
CA VAL A 18 0.89 5.35 0.83
C VAL A 18 1.51 6.71 1.16
N LEU A 19 2.20 7.33 0.18
CA LEU A 19 2.79 8.66 0.35
C LEU A 19 1.73 9.73 0.58
N TYR A 20 0.61 9.67 -0.12
CA TYR A 20 -0.50 10.59 0.05
C TYR A 20 -1.08 10.53 1.46
N TYR A 21 -1.41 9.34 1.97
CA TYR A 21 -1.95 9.20 3.32
C TYR A 21 -0.94 9.57 4.40
N TRP A 22 0.33 9.21 4.22
CA TRP A 22 1.38 9.63 5.12
C TRP A 22 1.51 11.17 5.15
N SER A 23 1.51 11.83 4.01
CA SER A 23 1.62 13.29 3.92
C SER A 23 0.42 14.00 4.56
N LYS A 24 -0.78 13.46 4.38
CA LYS A 24 -1.99 13.95 5.06
C LYS A 24 -1.90 13.82 6.58
N LEU A 25 -1.37 12.68 7.06
CA LEU A 25 -1.17 12.44 8.49
C LEU A 25 -0.16 13.45 9.06
N TYR A 26 0.93 13.68 8.35
CA TYR A 26 1.99 14.60 8.76
C TYR A 26 1.54 16.05 8.75
N SER A 27 0.89 16.51 7.67
CA SER A 27 0.42 17.88 7.54
C SER A 27 -0.80 18.21 8.40
N GLY A 28 -1.64 17.21 8.70
CA GLY A 28 -2.87 17.39 9.47
C GLY A 28 -2.65 17.64 10.97
N ASP A 29 -1.43 17.48 11.46
CA ASP A 29 -1.07 17.72 12.87
C ASP A 29 -0.87 19.22 13.21
N LEU A 30 -0.63 20.06 12.20
CA LEU A 30 -0.42 21.50 12.35
C LEU A 30 -1.70 22.28 12.12
N LYS A 31 -2.00 23.19 13.04
CA LYS A 31 -3.08 24.18 12.92
C LYS A 31 -2.51 25.52 12.49
N SER A 32 -3.39 26.40 12.04
CA SER A 32 -3.00 27.77 11.72
C SER A 32 -2.46 28.47 12.96
N GLY A 33 -1.20 28.91 12.94
CA GLY A 33 -0.52 29.59 14.04
C GLY A 33 0.42 28.69 14.86
N ASP A 34 0.41 27.37 14.64
CA ASP A 34 1.36 26.46 15.28
C ASP A 34 2.77 26.59 14.69
N GLU A 35 3.79 26.25 15.47
CA GLU A 35 5.17 26.24 15.00
C GLU A 35 5.50 24.91 14.27
N TYR A 36 6.34 24.95 13.23
CA TYR A 36 6.79 23.75 12.51
C TYR A 36 7.58 22.76 13.40
N SER A 37 8.16 23.25 14.50
CA SER A 37 8.81 22.44 15.55
C SER A 37 7.83 21.49 16.23
N ASP A 38 6.54 21.83 16.30
CA ASP A 38 5.49 21.05 16.95
C ASP A 38 5.04 19.83 16.14
N LEU A 39 5.43 19.75 14.86
CA LEU A 39 5.18 18.58 14.03
C LEU A 39 5.71 17.29 14.69
N LYS A 40 4.83 16.34 14.90
CA LYS A 40 5.16 15.04 15.49
C LYS A 40 5.60 14.05 14.43
N GLN A 41 6.33 13.03 14.87
CA GLN A 41 6.65 11.89 14.01
C GLN A 41 5.37 11.26 13.48
N SER A 42 5.32 11.04 12.15
CA SER A 42 4.24 10.35 11.45
C SER A 42 4.76 9.05 10.86
N ILE A 43 4.14 7.94 11.28
CA ILE A 43 4.52 6.58 10.90
C ILE A 43 3.39 5.99 10.07
N SER A 44 3.69 5.51 8.86
CA SER A 44 2.80 4.66 8.08
C SER A 44 3.25 3.21 8.21
N ILE A 45 2.34 2.32 8.58
CA ILE A 45 2.54 0.88 8.68
C ILE A 45 1.66 0.22 7.62
N ASN A 46 2.28 -0.40 6.63
CA ASN A 46 1.61 -1.05 5.53
C ASN A 46 1.85 -2.57 5.62
N ILE A 47 0.79 -3.33 5.92
CA ILE A 47 0.82 -4.79 5.98
C ILE A 47 0.26 -5.31 4.66
N ILE A 48 1.09 -5.99 3.88
CA ILE A 48 0.76 -6.37 2.50
C ILE A 48 0.85 -7.88 2.29
N ASN A 49 -0.12 -8.45 1.57
CA ASN A 49 -0.16 -9.87 1.25
C ASN A 49 0.36 -10.16 -0.18
N PHE A 50 1.42 -9.46 -0.58
CA PHE A 50 2.14 -9.68 -1.84
C PHE A 50 3.62 -9.32 -1.68
N ASN A 51 4.47 -9.83 -2.59
CA ASN A 51 5.88 -9.44 -2.65
C ASN A 51 5.98 -8.14 -3.44
N MET A 52 6.50 -7.11 -2.79
CA MET A 52 6.69 -5.78 -3.35
C MET A 52 8.15 -5.48 -3.65
N PHE A 53 9.06 -5.90 -2.77
CA PHE A 53 10.48 -5.69 -2.88
C PHE A 53 11.20 -6.99 -3.19
N GLU A 54 12.33 -6.92 -3.91
CA GLU A 54 13.12 -8.11 -4.28
C GLU A 54 13.93 -8.69 -3.11
N CYS A 55 14.16 -7.91 -2.04
CA CYS A 55 14.89 -8.36 -0.85
C CYS A 55 14.16 -9.53 -0.15
N PRO A 56 14.89 -10.42 0.54
CA PRO A 56 14.30 -11.56 1.24
C PRO A 56 13.62 -11.18 2.58
N GLU A 57 13.94 -10.01 3.12
CA GLU A 57 13.40 -9.54 4.39
C GLU A 57 11.91 -9.21 4.26
N PHE A 58 11.13 -9.60 5.26
CA PHE A 58 9.70 -9.31 5.30
C PHE A 58 9.37 -7.88 5.74
N HIS A 59 10.34 -7.15 6.28
CA HIS A 59 10.17 -5.80 6.79
C HIS A 59 11.11 -4.82 6.10
N SER A 60 10.55 -3.78 5.52
CA SER A 60 11.27 -2.63 4.97
C SER A 60 10.85 -1.34 5.67
N CYS A 61 11.82 -0.47 5.98
CA CYS A 61 11.57 0.83 6.58
C CYS A 61 12.18 1.94 5.71
N PHE A 62 11.33 2.83 5.22
CA PHE A 62 11.73 3.99 4.42
C PHE A 62 11.77 5.25 5.28
N LYS A 63 12.81 6.04 5.10
CA LYS A 63 13.02 7.34 5.74
C LYS A 63 13.52 8.35 4.72
N VAL A 64 13.45 9.63 5.02
CA VAL A 64 13.98 10.68 4.14
C VAL A 64 15.47 10.83 4.39
N LEU A 65 16.26 10.40 3.41
CA LEU A 65 17.72 10.39 3.46
C LEU A 65 18.30 11.18 2.28
N GLU A 66 19.50 11.74 2.48
CA GLU A 66 20.33 12.24 1.38
C GLU A 66 20.79 11.05 0.53
N VAL A 67 20.73 11.20 -0.82
CA VAL A 67 20.80 10.08 -1.76
C VAL A 67 22.16 9.38 -1.79
N ASN A 68 23.26 10.12 -1.62
CA ASN A 68 24.61 9.58 -1.77
C ASN A 68 25.25 9.20 -0.43
N ARG A 69 25.04 10.01 0.60
CA ARG A 69 25.65 9.83 1.93
C ARG A 69 24.75 9.08 2.90
N HIS A 70 23.46 8.90 2.53
CA HIS A 70 22.42 8.30 3.37
C HIS A 70 22.25 9.00 4.73
N GLU A 71 22.53 10.31 4.76
CA GLU A 71 22.36 11.15 5.94
C GLU A 71 20.89 11.42 6.20
N LEU A 72 20.42 11.19 7.42
CA LEU A 72 19.02 11.35 7.78
C LEU A 72 18.63 12.83 7.80
N LEU A 73 17.64 13.22 6.99
CA LEU A 73 17.13 14.59 6.97
C LEU A 73 16.28 14.88 8.24
N THR A 74 15.44 13.92 8.63
CA THR A 74 14.53 14.04 9.77
C THR A 74 14.10 12.65 10.25
N ASP A 75 13.89 12.51 11.55
CA ASP A 75 13.29 11.31 12.16
C ASP A 75 11.74 11.34 12.14
N LYS A 76 11.15 12.45 11.70
CA LYS A 76 9.69 12.65 11.71
C LYS A 76 8.97 11.86 10.62
N CYS A 77 9.68 11.24 9.65
CA CYS A 77 9.11 10.39 8.61
C CYS A 77 9.57 8.95 8.76
N ALA A 78 8.59 8.02 8.84
CA ALA A 78 8.86 6.60 8.73
C ALA A 78 7.70 5.91 8.00
N ILE A 79 8.02 5.13 6.97
CA ILE A 79 7.06 4.30 6.23
C ILE A 79 7.55 2.87 6.29
N HIS A 80 6.77 2.01 6.92
CA HIS A 80 7.06 0.59 7.09
C HIS A 80 6.20 -0.25 6.16
N PHE A 81 6.82 -1.26 5.54
CA PHE A 81 6.12 -2.32 4.81
C PHE A 81 6.44 -3.65 5.47
N PHE A 82 5.39 -4.45 5.68
CA PHE A 82 5.48 -5.81 6.17
C PHE A 82 4.87 -6.75 5.14
N GLU A 83 5.70 -7.54 4.47
CA GLU A 83 5.32 -8.45 3.39
C GLU A 83 5.00 -9.83 3.97
N LEU A 84 3.70 -10.12 4.19
CA LEU A 84 3.25 -11.34 4.85
C LEU A 84 3.72 -12.63 4.17
N LYS A 85 3.85 -12.61 2.84
CA LYS A 85 4.33 -13.78 2.06
C LYS A 85 5.79 -14.15 2.33
N LYS A 86 6.59 -13.24 2.90
CA LYS A 86 7.99 -13.46 3.25
C LYS A 86 8.19 -13.91 4.69
N ILE A 87 7.13 -13.92 5.50
CA ILE A 87 7.21 -14.33 6.90
C ILE A 87 7.44 -15.83 6.99
N ASN A 88 8.42 -16.21 7.80
CA ASN A 88 8.67 -17.60 8.07
C ASN A 88 7.48 -18.21 8.86
N LYS A 89 6.99 -19.36 8.45
CA LYS A 89 5.95 -20.10 9.20
C LYS A 89 6.46 -20.68 10.52
N LYS A 90 7.79 -20.76 10.71
CA LYS A 90 8.38 -21.23 11.97
C LYS A 90 8.27 -20.16 13.03
N ILE A 91 7.60 -20.47 14.13
CA ILE A 91 7.36 -19.54 15.24
C ILE A 91 8.67 -19.19 15.94
N ASN A 92 8.96 -17.88 15.98
CA ASN A 92 10.02 -17.31 16.77
C ASN A 92 9.44 -16.56 17.97
N LYS A 93 9.40 -17.20 19.13
CA LYS A 93 8.82 -16.64 20.37
C LYS A 93 9.49 -15.34 20.85
N ASN A 94 10.72 -15.10 20.43
CA ASN A 94 11.49 -13.92 20.82
C ASN A 94 11.20 -12.68 19.94
N ASN A 95 10.56 -12.87 18.81
CA ASN A 95 10.20 -11.78 17.89
C ASN A 95 8.71 -11.47 17.98
N ARG A 96 8.34 -10.56 18.88
CA ARG A 96 6.93 -10.17 19.10
C ARG A 96 6.27 -9.62 17.83
N MET A 97 7.00 -8.87 17.03
CA MET A 97 6.48 -8.31 15.78
C MET A 97 6.11 -9.43 14.81
N GLU A 98 6.99 -10.41 14.64
CA GLU A 98 6.74 -11.57 13.79
C GLU A 98 5.54 -12.39 14.26
N LEU A 99 5.37 -12.56 15.57
CA LEU A 99 4.19 -13.25 16.13
C LEU A 99 2.88 -12.54 15.79
N TRP A 100 2.84 -11.21 15.88
CA TRP A 100 1.66 -10.44 15.49
C TRP A 100 1.38 -10.56 14.00
N LEU A 101 2.41 -10.52 13.15
CA LEU A 101 2.25 -10.67 11.72
C LEU A 101 1.83 -12.09 11.33
N GLN A 102 2.34 -13.12 12.02
CA GLN A 102 1.87 -14.49 11.86
C GLN A 102 0.40 -14.65 12.28
N LEU A 103 -0.01 -13.99 13.36
CA LEU A 103 -1.42 -13.99 13.79
C LEU A 103 -2.34 -13.34 12.73
N ILE A 104 -1.92 -12.22 12.16
CA ILE A 104 -2.66 -11.54 11.09
C ILE A 104 -2.74 -12.40 9.82
N ASN A 105 -1.71 -13.20 9.56
CA ASN A 105 -1.59 -14.06 8.40
C ASN A 105 -2.12 -15.49 8.62
N ALA A 106 -2.60 -15.80 9.82
CA ALA A 106 -3.10 -17.14 10.14
C ALA A 106 -4.37 -17.47 9.32
N GLU A 107 -4.33 -18.59 8.61
CA GLU A 107 -5.40 -19.06 7.72
C GLU A 107 -6.09 -20.32 8.27
N SER A 108 -5.54 -20.94 9.32
CA SER A 108 -6.06 -22.17 9.89
C SER A 108 -6.12 -22.14 11.41
N GLU A 109 -6.98 -22.99 11.96
CA GLU A 109 -7.13 -23.19 13.40
C GLU A 109 -5.85 -23.74 14.04
N GLU A 110 -5.11 -24.59 13.30
CA GLU A 110 -3.84 -25.14 13.75
C GLU A 110 -2.79 -24.05 13.92
N GLU A 111 -2.73 -23.07 13.01
CA GLU A 111 -1.82 -21.92 13.11
C GLU A 111 -2.16 -21.05 14.32
N LEU A 112 -3.45 -20.78 14.58
CA LEU A 112 -3.92 -20.05 15.74
C LEU A 112 -3.55 -20.77 17.05
N GLU A 113 -3.73 -22.11 17.11
CA GLU A 113 -3.39 -22.91 18.27
C GLU A 113 -1.87 -22.92 18.53
N MET A 114 -1.04 -23.02 17.48
CA MET A 114 0.42 -22.91 17.63
C MET A 114 0.83 -21.55 18.20
N LEU A 115 0.17 -20.46 17.77
CA LEU A 115 0.41 -19.12 18.30
C LEU A 115 -0.04 -19.01 19.76
N ARG A 116 -1.17 -19.60 20.13
CA ARG A 116 -1.65 -19.69 21.51
C ARG A 116 -0.63 -20.34 22.44
N GLN A 117 0.08 -21.37 21.96
CA GLN A 117 1.10 -22.13 22.70
C GLN A 117 2.44 -21.38 22.87
N THR A 118 2.56 -20.17 22.32
CA THR A 118 3.79 -19.37 22.48
C THR A 118 4.03 -18.87 23.87
N ASN A 119 3.02 -18.88 24.75
CA ASN A 119 3.02 -18.31 26.10
C ASN A 119 3.29 -16.79 26.11
N VAL A 120 2.98 -16.08 25.03
CA VAL A 120 2.97 -14.63 24.99
C VAL A 120 1.55 -14.15 25.30
N PRO A 121 1.32 -13.50 26.47
CA PRO A 121 -0.04 -13.23 26.96
C PRO A 121 -0.90 -12.41 25.99
N GLU A 122 -0.30 -11.45 25.30
CA GLU A 122 -0.99 -10.59 24.34
C GLU A 122 -1.48 -11.39 23.11
N ILE A 123 -0.67 -12.32 22.61
CA ILE A 123 -1.01 -13.20 21.49
C ILE A 123 -2.09 -14.19 21.93
N GLN A 124 -1.95 -14.81 23.12
CA GLN A 124 -2.96 -15.71 23.67
C GLN A 124 -4.32 -15.03 23.78
N LYS A 125 -4.33 -13.79 24.31
CA LYS A 125 -5.56 -13.00 24.44
C LYS A 125 -6.18 -12.71 23.07
N ALA A 126 -5.36 -12.35 22.08
CA ALA A 126 -5.85 -12.08 20.72
C ALA A 126 -6.45 -13.34 20.07
N VAL A 127 -5.80 -14.50 20.20
CA VAL A 127 -6.35 -15.77 19.70
C VAL A 127 -7.69 -16.10 20.41
N MET A 128 -7.78 -15.90 21.72
CA MET A 128 -9.03 -16.12 22.47
C MET A 128 -10.16 -15.21 21.98
N VAL A 129 -9.87 -13.95 21.67
CA VAL A 129 -10.87 -13.02 21.10
C VAL A 129 -11.34 -13.51 19.73
N ILE A 130 -10.42 -13.97 18.86
CA ILE A 130 -10.77 -14.50 17.53
C ILE A 130 -11.71 -15.73 17.69
N HIS A 131 -11.43 -16.63 18.64
CA HIS A 131 -12.28 -17.79 18.90
C HIS A 131 -13.65 -17.44 19.50
N GLN A 132 -13.73 -16.30 20.21
CA GLN A 132 -14.99 -15.82 20.81
C GLN A 132 -15.87 -15.04 19.86
N MET A 133 -15.36 -14.67 18.68
CA MET A 133 -16.18 -13.99 17.66
C MET A 133 -17.34 -14.89 17.26
N SER A 134 -18.55 -14.33 17.28
CA SER A 134 -19.74 -15.03 16.81
C SER A 134 -19.68 -15.35 15.31
N GLU A 135 -20.41 -16.37 14.86
CA GLU A 135 -20.53 -16.66 13.43
C GLU A 135 -21.12 -15.48 12.66
N ASP A 136 -22.02 -14.73 13.28
CA ASP A 136 -22.61 -13.53 12.67
C ASP A 136 -21.57 -12.42 12.48
N GLU A 137 -20.67 -12.20 13.46
CA GLU A 137 -19.57 -11.24 13.35
C GLU A 137 -18.57 -11.65 12.27
N LYS A 138 -18.23 -12.94 12.17
CA LYS A 138 -17.40 -13.49 11.09
C LYS A 138 -18.04 -13.27 9.72
N ILE A 139 -19.36 -13.51 9.59
CA ILE A 139 -20.11 -13.29 8.35
C ILE A 139 -20.12 -11.80 7.99
N GLN A 140 -20.35 -10.91 8.96
CA GLN A 140 -20.31 -9.46 8.73
C GLN A 140 -18.91 -8.97 8.27
N GLU A 141 -17.86 -9.46 8.90
CA GLU A 141 -16.49 -9.11 8.51
C GLU A 141 -16.14 -9.64 7.10
N LEU A 142 -16.56 -10.86 6.76
CA LEU A 142 -16.41 -11.40 5.41
C LEU A 142 -17.19 -10.58 4.38
N ALA A 143 -18.40 -10.10 4.73
CA ALA A 143 -19.18 -9.24 3.86
C ALA A 143 -18.48 -7.91 3.62
N ARG A 144 -17.95 -7.28 4.68
CA ARG A 144 -17.18 -6.03 4.61
C ARG A 144 -15.91 -6.17 3.75
N LEU A 145 -15.19 -7.28 3.90
CA LEU A 145 -14.00 -7.57 3.08
C LEU A 145 -14.34 -7.77 1.60
N ARG A 146 -15.50 -8.42 1.30
CA ARG A 146 -15.99 -8.57 -0.09
C ARG A 146 -16.36 -7.22 -0.70
N GLU A 147 -17.07 -6.37 0.05
CA GLU A 147 -17.44 -5.03 -0.40
C GLU A 147 -16.19 -4.20 -0.72
N LYS A 148 -15.18 -4.23 0.17
CA LYS A 148 -13.88 -3.59 -0.07
C LYS A 148 -13.22 -4.12 -1.34
N ALA A 149 -13.18 -5.43 -1.54
CA ALA A 149 -12.60 -6.04 -2.74
C ALA A 149 -13.31 -5.62 -4.03
N LEU A 150 -14.63 -5.46 -4.01
CA LEU A 150 -15.41 -4.96 -5.15
C LEU A 150 -15.10 -3.49 -5.46
N HIS A 151 -14.93 -2.66 -4.45
CA HIS A 151 -14.49 -1.27 -4.63
C HIS A 151 -13.08 -1.18 -5.21
N ASP A 152 -12.16 -2.00 -4.71
CA ASP A 152 -10.79 -2.08 -5.22
C ASP A 152 -10.77 -2.56 -6.68
N GLU A 153 -11.59 -3.56 -7.04
CA GLU A 153 -11.74 -4.05 -8.42
C GLU A 153 -12.34 -2.98 -9.35
N ALA A 154 -13.37 -2.26 -8.91
CA ALA A 154 -13.97 -1.17 -9.67
C ALA A 154 -12.96 -0.03 -9.91
N SER A 155 -12.13 0.28 -8.91
CA SER A 155 -11.06 1.27 -9.00
C SER A 155 -10.00 0.84 -10.02
N ALA A 156 -9.55 -0.42 -9.95
CA ALA A 156 -8.57 -0.99 -10.89
C ALA A 156 -9.08 -0.99 -12.34
N LEU A 157 -10.35 -1.37 -12.57
CA LEU A 157 -11.00 -1.31 -13.87
C LEU A 157 -11.09 0.14 -14.40
N GLY A 158 -11.42 1.09 -13.52
CA GLY A 158 -11.44 2.51 -13.84
C GLY A 158 -10.07 3.05 -14.27
N HIS A 159 -8.99 2.61 -13.60
CA HIS A 159 -7.61 2.94 -13.98
C HIS A 159 -7.24 2.34 -15.34
N ALA A 160 -7.44 1.04 -15.51
CA ALA A 160 -7.12 0.34 -16.75
C ALA A 160 -7.88 0.93 -17.99
N ARG A 161 -9.15 1.33 -17.77
CA ARG A 161 -9.95 1.99 -18.81
C ARG A 161 -9.35 3.35 -19.21
N ARG A 162 -9.02 4.20 -18.23
CA ARG A 162 -8.40 5.52 -18.50
C ARG A 162 -7.06 5.39 -19.21
N GLU A 163 -6.23 4.46 -18.78
CA GLU A 163 -4.95 4.16 -19.41
C GLU A 163 -5.16 3.65 -20.86
N GLY A 164 -6.12 2.75 -21.07
CA GLY A 164 -6.47 2.27 -22.41
C GLY A 164 -7.00 3.37 -23.32
N GLU A 165 -7.84 4.28 -22.81
CA GLU A 165 -8.34 5.44 -23.55
C GLU A 165 -7.20 6.40 -23.93
N GLN A 166 -6.26 6.66 -23.00
CA GLN A 166 -5.11 7.52 -23.25
C GLN A 166 -4.17 6.93 -24.31
N LEU A 167 -3.81 5.66 -24.17
CA LEU A 167 -3.00 4.94 -25.17
C LEU A 167 -3.69 4.88 -26.53
N GLY A 168 -5.02 4.74 -26.55
CA GLY A 168 -5.82 4.77 -27.76
C GLY A 168 -5.80 6.13 -28.45
N MET A 169 -5.88 7.22 -27.69
CA MET A 169 -5.77 8.59 -28.21
C MET A 169 -4.37 8.86 -28.78
N GLU A 170 -3.32 8.49 -28.05
CA GLU A 170 -1.93 8.66 -28.50
C GLU A 170 -1.65 7.90 -29.81
N LYS A 171 -2.08 6.64 -29.90
CA LYS A 171 -1.93 5.85 -31.14
C LYS A 171 -2.67 6.46 -32.32
N LYS A 172 -3.89 6.93 -32.09
CA LYS A 172 -4.70 7.58 -33.14
C LYS A 172 -4.06 8.89 -33.60
N GLU A 173 -3.51 9.67 -32.65
CA GLU A 173 -2.80 10.91 -32.96
C GLU A 173 -1.54 10.64 -33.82
N GLN A 174 -0.75 9.63 -33.45
CA GLN A 174 0.41 9.19 -34.23
C GLN A 174 0.03 8.71 -35.63
N GLU A 175 -1.07 7.97 -35.77
CA GLU A 175 -1.55 7.51 -37.05
C GLU A 175 -2.01 8.68 -37.93
N ILE A 176 -2.71 9.65 -37.38
CA ILE A 176 -3.13 10.87 -38.09
C ILE A 176 -1.89 11.68 -38.50
N GLU A 177 -0.93 11.88 -37.59
CA GLU A 177 0.32 12.59 -37.92
C GLU A 177 1.07 11.92 -39.09
N LYS A 178 1.19 10.59 -39.05
CA LYS A 178 1.82 9.81 -40.12
C LYS A 178 1.10 10.02 -41.46
N ARG A 179 -0.23 9.93 -41.49
CA ARG A 179 -1.03 10.15 -42.70
C ARG A 179 -0.89 11.56 -43.25
N LEU A 180 -0.87 12.58 -42.38
CA LEU A 180 -0.70 13.97 -42.79
C LEU A 180 0.70 14.21 -43.40
N LYS A 181 1.74 13.57 -42.88
CA LYS A 181 3.10 13.57 -43.46
C LYS A 181 3.14 12.90 -44.82
N GLU A 182 2.48 11.77 -45.00
CA GLU A 182 2.37 11.06 -46.29
C GLU A 182 1.63 11.90 -47.36
N LEU A 183 0.71 12.77 -46.93
CA LEU A 183 0.01 13.74 -47.78
C LEU A 183 0.83 15.00 -48.12
N GLY A 184 2.07 15.13 -47.59
CA GLY A 184 2.98 16.20 -47.89
C GLY A 184 2.75 17.52 -47.11
N LEU A 185 2.00 17.48 -46.01
CA LEU A 185 1.85 18.64 -45.13
C LEU A 185 3.14 18.90 -44.33
N SER A 186 3.45 20.18 -44.14
CA SER A 186 4.58 20.58 -43.28
C SER A 186 4.33 20.32 -41.80
N ASP A 187 5.40 20.11 -41.02
CA ASP A 187 5.29 19.86 -39.56
C ASP A 187 4.52 20.97 -38.83
N ASP A 188 4.63 22.22 -39.27
CA ASP A 188 3.88 23.35 -38.66
C ASP A 188 2.37 23.26 -38.95
N MET A 189 1.98 22.83 -40.14
CA MET A 189 0.59 22.59 -40.51
C MET A 189 0.01 21.38 -39.73
N ILE A 190 0.81 20.35 -39.53
CA ILE A 190 0.42 19.16 -38.75
C ILE A 190 0.20 19.51 -37.28
N LYS A 191 1.11 20.27 -36.67
CA LYS A 191 0.94 20.77 -35.29
C LYS A 191 -0.31 21.62 -35.12
N ALA A 192 -0.57 22.52 -36.09
CA ALA A 192 -1.78 23.34 -36.07
C ALA A 192 -3.06 22.50 -36.20
N ALA A 193 -3.05 21.44 -37.03
CA ALA A 193 -4.18 20.55 -37.19
C ALA A 193 -4.47 19.66 -36.00
N LEU A 194 -3.42 19.31 -35.21
CA LEU A 194 -3.53 18.51 -33.97
C LEU A 194 -3.75 19.38 -32.71
N ASN A 195 -3.91 20.71 -32.85
CA ASN A 195 -4.08 21.64 -31.73
C ASN A 195 -2.93 21.58 -30.69
N LYS A 196 -1.72 21.36 -31.13
CA LYS A 196 -0.51 21.37 -30.29
C LYS A 196 0.26 22.65 -30.35
#